data_d0ee5b484cc4f9938ea527dcbc54abd9
#
_entry.id   d0ee5b484cc4f9938ea527dcbc54abd9
#
_cell.length_a   1.000
_cell.length_b   1.000
_cell.length_c   1.000
_cell.angle_alpha   90.00
_cell.angle_beta   90.00
_cell.angle_gamma   90.00
#
_symmetry.space_group_name_H-M   'P 1'
#
loop_
_entity.id
_entity.type
_entity.pdbx_description
1 polymer ?
#
loop_
_entity_poly.entity_id
_entity_poly.type
_entity_poly.pdbx_seq_one_letter_code
_entity_poly.pdbx_strand_id
1 'polypeptide(L)'
;MALRDKVIEQIRQCFDPEIPVNVYDLGLIYEVRVKKKAVNIEMTFTSESCPSAREIPQDIRRRVCSVDGIEECNFDIVWDPEWHPRMISEEAREELGIDEDAL
;
A
#
# COMPACT_ATOMS: atom_id res chain seq x y z
N MET A 1 18.93 -8.41 3.24
CA MET A 1 17.71 -7.60 3.24
C MET A 1 16.75 -8.12 4.30
N ALA A 2 16.23 -7.25 5.15
CA ALA A 2 15.27 -7.65 6.18
C ALA A 2 13.98 -8.15 5.54
N LEU A 3 13.29 -9.07 6.23
CA LEU A 3 12.04 -9.65 5.74
C LEU A 3 10.98 -8.57 5.47
N ARG A 4 10.92 -7.56 6.34
CA ARG A 4 10.01 -6.43 6.17
C ARG A 4 10.28 -5.68 4.84
N ASP A 5 11.54 -5.50 4.49
CA ASP A 5 11.91 -4.82 3.25
C ASP A 5 11.46 -5.61 2.01
N LYS A 6 11.55 -6.94 2.08
CA LYS A 6 11.07 -7.81 1.00
C LYS A 6 9.56 -7.72 0.86
N VAL A 7 8.85 -7.63 1.98
CA VAL A 7 7.39 -7.46 1.99
C VAL A 7 7.01 -6.13 1.36
N ILE A 8 7.66 -5.05 1.77
CA ILE A 8 7.40 -3.71 1.22
C ILE A 8 7.67 -3.68 -0.28
N GLU A 9 8.73 -4.33 -0.73
CA GLU A 9 9.06 -4.41 -2.15
C GLU A 9 7.94 -5.07 -2.95
N GLN A 10 7.33 -6.12 -2.40
CA GLN A 10 6.19 -6.76 -3.05
C GLN A 10 4.95 -5.86 -3.04
N ILE A 11 4.72 -5.13 -1.96
CA ILE A 11 3.61 -4.17 -1.90
C ILE A 11 3.77 -3.10 -2.98
N ARG A 12 5.00 -2.68 -3.25
CA ARG A 12 5.29 -1.69 -4.30
C ARG A 12 5.05 -2.22 -5.71
N GLN A 13 4.75 -3.49 -5.89
CA GLN A 13 4.35 -4.06 -7.17
C GLN A 13 2.83 -4.04 -7.36
N CYS A 14 2.08 -3.59 -6.37
CA CYS A 14 0.62 -3.51 -6.43
C CYS A 14 0.21 -2.08 -6.78
N PHE A 15 -0.69 -1.95 -7.76
CA PHE A 15 -1.13 -0.64 -8.25
C PHE A 15 -2.62 -0.45 -8.03
N ASP A 16 -3.01 0.79 -7.77
CA ASP A 16 -4.41 1.19 -7.85
C ASP A 16 -4.80 1.19 -9.33
N PRO A 17 -5.92 0.56 -9.72
CA PRO A 17 -6.29 0.49 -11.13
C PRO A 17 -6.62 1.85 -11.76
N GLU A 18 -6.92 2.85 -10.95
CA GLU A 18 -7.26 4.18 -11.44
C GLU A 18 -6.07 5.14 -11.50
N ILE A 19 -5.01 4.85 -10.75
CA ILE A 19 -3.85 5.72 -10.63
C ILE A 19 -2.59 4.91 -10.97
N PRO A 20 -1.74 5.37 -11.91
CA PRO A 20 -0.56 4.61 -12.33
C PRO A 20 0.62 4.72 -11.35
N VAL A 21 0.33 4.55 -10.08
CA VAL A 21 1.33 4.59 -9.00
C VAL A 21 1.04 3.43 -8.06
N ASN A 22 2.09 2.79 -7.56
CA ASN A 22 1.91 1.68 -6.61
C ASN A 22 1.29 2.17 -5.31
N VAL A 23 0.59 1.26 -4.62
CA VAL A 23 -0.18 1.60 -3.42
C VAL A 23 0.69 2.08 -2.26
N TYR A 24 1.94 1.65 -2.20
CA TYR A 24 2.85 2.07 -1.14
C TYR A 24 3.25 3.56 -1.33
N ASP A 25 3.69 3.93 -2.52
CA ASP A 25 4.07 5.31 -2.83
C ASP A 25 2.85 6.23 -2.88
N LEU A 26 1.68 5.69 -3.17
CA LEU A 26 0.43 6.44 -3.14
C LEU A 26 0.04 6.87 -1.72
N GLY A 27 0.65 6.25 -0.71
CA GLY A 27 0.38 6.60 0.68
C GLY A 27 -0.81 5.86 1.30
N LEU A 28 -1.25 4.78 0.68
CA LEU A 28 -2.36 3.98 1.20
C LEU A 28 -1.93 3.05 2.32
N ILE A 29 -0.64 2.72 2.39
CA ILE A 29 -0.11 1.80 3.39
C ILE A 29 0.44 2.61 4.56
N TYR A 30 -0.22 2.54 5.71
CA TYR A 30 0.18 3.30 6.89
C TYR A 30 1.20 2.58 7.73
N GLU A 31 1.10 1.26 7.84
CA GLU A 31 2.05 0.50 8.63
C GLU A 31 2.16 -0.93 8.10
N VAL A 32 3.38 -1.46 8.16
CA VAL A 32 3.67 -2.86 7.82
C VAL A 32 4.40 -3.46 9.01
N ARG A 33 3.80 -4.45 9.65
CA ARG A 33 4.40 -5.17 10.77
C ARG A 33 4.62 -6.61 10.37
N VAL A 34 5.85 -7.07 10.53
CA VAL A 34 6.20 -8.46 10.30
C VAL A 34 6.53 -9.10 11.64
N LYS A 35 5.80 -10.15 11.98
CA LYS A 35 6.02 -10.90 13.21
C LYS A 35 6.00 -12.39 12.90
N LYS A 36 7.14 -13.05 13.08
CA LYS A 36 7.31 -14.45 12.69
C LYS A 36 7.00 -14.62 11.21
N LYS A 37 5.99 -15.43 10.86
CA LYS A 37 5.60 -15.69 9.47
C LYS A 37 4.35 -14.93 9.06
N ALA A 38 3.89 -14.00 9.90
CA ALA A 38 2.69 -13.21 9.66
C ALA A 38 3.04 -11.77 9.37
N VAL A 39 2.30 -11.16 8.45
CA VAL A 39 2.39 -9.74 8.13
C VAL A 39 1.06 -9.10 8.47
N ASN A 40 1.09 -7.99 9.18
CA ASN A 40 -0.09 -7.18 9.46
C ASN A 40 0.08 -5.83 8.80
N ILE A 41 -0.86 -5.46 7.94
CA ILE A 41 -0.81 -4.23 7.17
C ILE A 41 -1.96 -3.34 7.57
N GLU A 42 -1.63 -2.13 8.05
CA GLU A 42 -2.61 -1.09 8.30
C GLU A 42 -2.65 -0.20 7.08
N MET A 43 -3.82 -0.08 6.47
CA MET A 43 -3.96 0.69 5.23
C MET A 43 -5.31 1.37 5.14
N THR A 44 -5.41 2.27 4.18
CA THR A 44 -6.66 2.97 3.87
C THR A 44 -6.88 2.96 2.35
N PHE A 45 -7.96 3.60 1.93
CA PHE A 45 -8.28 3.81 0.51
C PHE A 45 -8.52 5.30 0.25
N THR A 46 -8.48 5.69 -1.01
CA THR A 46 -8.73 7.08 -1.40
C THR A 46 -10.18 7.49 -1.19
N SER A 47 -11.09 6.52 -1.15
CA SER A 47 -12.52 6.75 -0.97
C SER A 47 -13.18 5.48 -0.42
N GLU A 48 -14.17 5.65 0.45
CA GLU A 48 -14.97 4.53 0.99
C GLU A 48 -15.73 3.78 -0.10
N SER A 49 -16.03 4.46 -1.21
CA SER A 49 -16.74 3.87 -2.34
C SER A 49 -15.82 3.38 -3.45
N CYS A 50 -14.52 3.25 -3.17
CA CYS A 50 -13.56 2.78 -4.15
C CYS A 50 -13.85 1.33 -4.56
N PRO A 51 -14.11 1.05 -5.85
CA PRO A 51 -14.39 -0.32 -6.29
C PRO A 51 -13.18 -1.26 -6.16
N SER A 52 -11.98 -0.72 -6.07
CA SER A 52 -10.77 -1.50 -5.89
C SER A 52 -10.52 -1.92 -4.44
N ALA A 53 -11.38 -1.51 -3.50
CA ALA A 53 -11.22 -1.82 -2.08
C ALA A 53 -11.13 -3.32 -1.78
N ARG A 54 -11.67 -4.17 -2.63
CA ARG A 54 -11.58 -5.63 -2.49
C ARG A 54 -10.40 -6.22 -3.22
N GLU A 55 -10.04 -5.66 -4.35
CA GLU A 55 -8.98 -6.18 -5.21
C GLU A 55 -7.58 -5.88 -4.69
N ILE A 56 -7.36 -4.68 -4.17
CA ILE A 56 -6.05 -4.26 -3.68
C ILE A 56 -5.56 -5.15 -2.54
N PRO A 57 -6.33 -5.41 -1.46
CA PRO A 57 -5.86 -6.30 -0.40
C PRO A 57 -5.58 -7.73 -0.89
N GLN A 58 -6.39 -8.25 -1.80
CA GLN A 58 -6.19 -9.58 -2.35
C GLN A 58 -4.90 -9.67 -3.15
N ASP A 59 -4.60 -8.65 -3.95
CA ASP A 59 -3.39 -8.60 -4.74
C ASP A 59 -2.15 -8.47 -3.84
N ILE A 60 -2.23 -7.62 -2.82
CA ILE A 60 -1.15 -7.47 -1.84
C ILE A 60 -0.91 -8.80 -1.12
N ARG A 61 -1.97 -9.46 -0.67
CA ARG A 61 -1.85 -10.74 0.04
C ARG A 61 -1.14 -11.78 -0.81
N ARG A 62 -1.54 -11.89 -2.07
CA ARG A 62 -0.95 -12.85 -3.00
C ARG A 62 0.55 -12.60 -3.17
N ARG A 63 0.95 -11.35 -3.34
CA ARG A 63 2.34 -10.99 -3.53
C ARG A 63 3.17 -11.12 -2.25
N VAL A 64 2.61 -10.68 -1.13
CA VAL A 64 3.30 -10.75 0.17
C VAL A 64 3.52 -12.21 0.58
N CYS A 65 2.52 -13.06 0.39
CA CYS A 65 2.63 -14.47 0.74
C CYS A 65 3.55 -15.24 -0.22
N SER A 66 3.97 -14.65 -1.32
CA SER A 66 4.97 -15.25 -2.20
C SER A 66 6.40 -15.07 -1.65
N VAL A 67 6.58 -14.20 -0.66
CA VAL A 67 7.88 -14.01 -0.01
C VAL A 67 8.19 -15.22 0.87
N ASP A 68 9.38 -15.78 0.71
CA ASP A 68 9.83 -16.88 1.56
C ASP A 68 9.82 -16.48 3.02
N GLY A 69 9.17 -17.29 3.83
CA GLY A 69 9.05 -17.04 5.26
C GLY A 69 7.74 -16.36 5.67
N ILE A 70 6.90 -15.95 4.70
CA ILE A 70 5.59 -15.35 4.98
C ILE A 70 4.50 -16.35 4.64
N GLU A 71 3.66 -16.67 5.63
CA GLU A 71 2.55 -17.60 5.45
C GLU A 71 1.18 -16.94 5.62
N GLU A 72 1.15 -15.78 6.28
CA GLU A 72 -0.10 -15.10 6.59
C GLU A 72 0.03 -13.60 6.36
N CYS A 73 -1.03 -13.01 5.81
CA CYS A 73 -1.10 -11.57 5.60
C CYS A 73 -2.48 -11.09 6.03
N ASN A 74 -2.51 -10.21 7.03
CA ASN A 74 -3.74 -9.66 7.59
C ASN A 74 -3.80 -8.17 7.33
N PHE A 75 -5.02 -7.64 7.18
CA PHE A 75 -5.25 -6.23 6.89
C PHE A 75 -6.11 -5.60 7.95
N ASP A 76 -5.76 -4.38 8.33
CA ASP A 76 -6.57 -3.51 9.17
C ASP A 76 -6.86 -2.26 8.35
N ILE A 77 -8.10 -2.12 7.92
CA ILE A 77 -8.52 -0.99 7.09
C ILE A 77 -8.97 0.13 8.01
N VAL A 78 -8.29 1.25 7.94
CA VAL A 78 -8.54 2.40 8.80
C VAL A 78 -8.93 3.61 7.95
N TRP A 79 -9.77 4.47 8.52
CA TRP A 79 -10.24 5.69 7.87
C TRP A 79 -9.80 6.96 8.60
N ASP A 80 -8.99 6.78 9.64
CA ASP A 80 -8.42 7.87 10.41
C ASP A 80 -6.94 7.58 10.68
N PRO A 81 -6.02 8.42 10.21
CA PRO A 81 -6.25 9.64 9.44
C PRO A 81 -6.77 9.35 8.03
N GLU A 82 -7.58 10.26 7.51
CA GLU A 82 -8.09 10.18 6.15
C GLU A 82 -6.97 10.35 5.14
N TRP A 83 -7.01 9.59 4.05
CA TRP A 83 -6.01 9.73 2.99
C TRP A 83 -6.08 11.12 2.36
N HIS A 84 -4.92 11.69 2.08
CA HIS A 84 -4.78 12.98 1.43
C HIS A 84 -3.68 12.91 0.37
N PRO A 85 -3.81 13.63 -0.76
CA PRO A 85 -2.77 13.63 -1.81
C PRO A 85 -1.36 13.97 -1.32
N ARG A 86 -1.22 14.67 -0.20
CA ARG A 86 0.08 14.96 0.41
C ARG A 86 0.80 13.70 0.90
N MET A 87 0.07 12.61 1.07
CA MET A 87 0.62 11.32 1.50
C MET A 87 1.32 10.58 0.36
N ILE A 88 1.10 11.02 -0.89
CA ILE A 88 1.79 10.47 -2.04
C ILE A 88 3.27 10.80 -1.93
N SER A 89 4.15 9.82 -2.20
CA SER A 89 5.59 10.03 -2.13
C SER A 89 6.02 11.11 -3.13
N GLU A 90 7.14 11.77 -2.84
CA GLU A 90 7.68 12.82 -3.70
C GLU A 90 7.96 12.28 -5.11
N GLU A 91 8.53 11.09 -5.21
CA GLU A 91 8.81 10.45 -6.49
C GLU A 91 7.54 10.22 -7.31
N ALA A 92 6.49 9.74 -6.65
CA ALA A 92 5.22 9.48 -7.32
C ALA A 92 4.53 10.78 -7.73
N ARG A 93 4.64 11.82 -6.94
CA ARG A 93 4.12 13.14 -7.30
C ARG A 93 4.77 13.69 -8.56
N GLU A 94 6.08 13.49 -8.69
CA GLU A 94 6.82 13.90 -9.89
C GLU A 94 6.34 13.12 -11.12
N GLU A 95 6.14 11.82 -10.98
CA GLU A 95 5.64 10.98 -12.08
C GLU A 95 4.23 11.38 -12.53
N LEU A 96 3.39 11.77 -11.57
CA LEU A 96 2.01 12.19 -11.85
C LEU A 96 1.92 13.65 -12.31
N GLY A 97 3.01 14.40 -12.20
CA GLY A 97 3.00 15.81 -12.54
C GLY A 97 2.23 16.68 -11.54
N ILE A 98 2.11 16.21 -10.30
CA ILE A 98 1.42 16.95 -9.24
C ILE A 98 2.41 17.89 -8.56
N ASP A 99 2.08 19.18 -8.58
CA ASP A 99 2.87 20.20 -7.91
C ASP A 99 2.47 20.28 -6.44
N GLU A 100 3.44 20.55 -5.57
CA GLU A 100 3.17 20.76 -4.15
C GLU A 100 2.14 21.85 -3.91
N ASP A 101 2.17 22.88 -4.72
CA ASP A 101 1.23 24.00 -4.62
C ASP A 101 -0.20 23.61 -5.01
N ALA A 102 -0.39 22.47 -5.66
CA ALA A 102 -1.70 21.96 -6.06
C ALA A 102 -2.34 21.06 -4.99
N LEU A 103 -1.63 20.79 -3.92
CA LEU A 103 -2.11 19.90 -2.85
C LEU A 103 -2.83 20.63 -1.73
#